data_1ae60d78ea533528b82145bacb3409ef
#
_entry.id   1ae60d78ea533528b82145bacb3409ef
#
_cell.length_a   1.000
_cell.length_b   1.000
_cell.length_c   1.000
_cell.angle_alpha   90.00
_cell.angle_beta   90.00
_cell.angle_gamma   90.00
#
_symmetry.space_group_name_H-M   'P 1'
#
loop_
_entity.id
_entity.type
_entity.pdbx_description
1 polymer ?
#
loop_
_entity_poly.entity_id
_entity_poly.type
_entity_poly.pdbx_seq_one_letter_code
_entity_poly.pdbx_strand_id
1 'polypeptide(L)'
;MIFAKRIFVSVCILFAGSVFAAAQTGSGSTEGIFSIKSSPAYAEILLRKTELQADIDAFGSDYTEASTKMIELRAELASLDRSLTKVLAVRPSETGKLTQGLGKLIVRKAALDADLDRSLRRYSKEHPETRRAQRRVDRFEAAIAEILK
;
A
#
# COMPACT_ATOMS: atom_id res chain seq x y z
N MET A 1 8.81 3.15 -64.77
CA MET A 1 8.59 4.35 -65.58
C MET A 1 8.31 5.52 -64.70
N ILE A 2 9.20 6.44 -64.75
CA ILE A 2 9.15 7.92 -64.68
C ILE A 2 8.99 8.48 -63.24
N PHE A 3 10.12 8.94 -62.69
CA PHE A 3 10.73 10.28 -62.52
C PHE A 3 9.91 11.22 -61.64
N ALA A 4 10.47 11.56 -60.55
CA ALA A 4 11.39 12.67 -60.19
C ALA A 4 10.61 13.90 -59.66
N LYS A 5 10.94 14.51 -58.55
CA LYS A 5 11.92 15.60 -58.49
C LYS A 5 11.97 16.21 -57.07
N ARG A 6 13.17 16.39 -56.64
CA ARG A 6 13.67 17.22 -55.54
C ARG A 6 13.03 18.62 -55.52
N ILE A 7 12.78 19.16 -54.33
CA ILE A 7 13.13 20.58 -54.06
C ILE A 7 13.51 20.70 -52.58
N PHE A 8 14.78 21.05 -52.38
CA PHE A 8 15.38 21.61 -51.18
C PHE A 8 14.84 23.03 -50.99
N VAL A 9 14.32 23.36 -49.87
CA VAL A 9 14.28 24.76 -49.38
C VAL A 9 14.74 24.78 -47.93
N SER A 10 15.98 25.23 -47.79
CA SER A 10 16.63 25.63 -46.55
C SER A 10 16.05 26.98 -46.14
N VAL A 11 15.44 27.06 -44.97
CA VAL A 11 15.17 28.34 -44.32
C VAL A 11 15.69 28.27 -42.88
N CYS A 12 16.88 28.82 -42.71
CA CYS A 12 17.38 29.22 -41.39
C CYS A 12 16.54 30.40 -40.89
N ILE A 13 15.85 30.17 -39.78
CA ILE A 13 15.35 31.27 -38.95
C ILE A 13 15.96 31.11 -37.56
N LEU A 14 16.95 31.99 -37.32
CA LEU A 14 17.44 32.36 -36.01
C LEU A 14 16.31 33.06 -35.24
N PHE A 15 15.81 32.44 -34.16
CA PHE A 15 15.02 33.21 -33.16
C PHE A 15 15.73 33.10 -31.81
N ALA A 16 16.15 34.30 -31.43
CA ALA A 16 16.75 34.61 -30.14
C ALA A 16 15.84 34.31 -28.98
N GLY A 17 16.44 33.86 -27.93
CA GLY A 17 16.16 33.94 -26.50
C GLY A 17 14.76 34.35 -26.03
N SER A 18 14.10 33.41 -25.35
CA SER A 18 13.22 33.71 -24.23
C SER A 18 13.43 32.65 -23.19
N VAL A 19 14.15 33.04 -22.14
CA VAL A 19 14.25 32.26 -20.91
C VAL A 19 12.88 32.26 -20.27
N PHE A 20 12.07 31.24 -20.55
CA PHE A 20 10.89 30.95 -19.75
C PHE A 20 11.38 30.20 -18.50
N ALA A 21 11.55 30.95 -17.41
CA ALA A 21 11.56 30.39 -16.07
C ALA A 21 10.15 29.87 -15.78
N ALA A 22 9.86 28.64 -16.23
CA ALA A 22 8.68 27.91 -15.80
C ALA A 22 8.89 27.56 -14.33
N ALA A 23 8.17 28.23 -13.46
CA ALA A 23 8.03 27.89 -12.05
C ALA A 23 7.59 26.42 -11.96
N GLN A 24 8.51 25.54 -11.50
CA GLN A 24 8.22 24.16 -11.11
C GLN A 24 7.49 24.16 -9.76
N THR A 25 6.24 24.59 -9.77
CA THR A 25 5.32 24.42 -8.63
C THR A 25 4.38 23.28 -8.98
N GLY A 26 4.73 22.06 -8.55
CA GLY A 26 3.83 20.91 -8.69
C GLY A 26 4.44 19.50 -8.61
N SER A 27 5.76 19.36 -8.59
CA SER A 27 6.44 18.04 -8.67
C SER A 27 6.52 17.26 -7.36
N GLY A 28 6.38 17.92 -6.21
CA GLY A 28 6.70 17.31 -4.92
C GLY A 28 5.76 16.17 -4.47
N SER A 29 4.49 16.21 -4.88
CA SER A 29 3.51 15.22 -4.43
C SER A 29 3.66 13.87 -5.15
N THR A 30 3.98 13.90 -6.43
CA THR A 30 4.10 12.68 -7.25
C THR A 30 5.39 11.92 -6.93
N GLU A 31 6.51 12.61 -6.78
CA GLU A 31 7.78 12.01 -6.40
C GLU A 31 7.74 11.40 -4.99
N GLY A 32 7.07 12.04 -4.04
CA GLY A 32 6.89 11.52 -2.70
C GLY A 32 6.10 10.20 -2.68
N ILE A 33 5.02 10.10 -3.45
CA ILE A 33 4.23 8.87 -3.57
C ILE A 33 5.02 7.76 -4.26
N PHE A 34 5.80 8.07 -5.29
CA PHE A 34 6.69 7.11 -5.94
C PHE A 34 7.72 6.55 -4.96
N SER A 35 8.34 7.38 -4.14
CA SER A 35 9.30 6.97 -3.13
C SER A 35 8.68 6.03 -2.09
N ILE A 36 7.44 6.28 -1.63
CA ILE A 36 6.72 5.41 -0.71
C ILE A 36 6.38 4.07 -1.36
N LYS A 37 5.86 4.07 -2.60
CA LYS A 37 5.48 2.86 -3.33
C LYS A 37 6.67 1.97 -3.72
N SER A 38 7.87 2.51 -3.79
CA SER A 38 9.10 1.75 -4.00
C SER A 38 9.72 1.23 -2.69
N SER A 39 9.12 1.53 -1.54
CA SER A 39 9.66 1.10 -0.24
C SER A 39 9.45 -0.39 0.01
N PRO A 40 10.40 -1.04 0.74
CA PRO A 40 10.26 -2.45 1.11
C PRO A 40 9.00 -2.75 1.95
N ALA A 41 8.58 -1.82 2.82
CA ALA A 41 7.34 -1.99 3.58
C ALA A 41 6.10 -2.04 2.69
N TYR A 42 6.03 -1.16 1.68
CA TYR A 42 4.93 -1.18 0.72
C TYR A 42 4.88 -2.49 -0.06
N ALA A 43 6.03 -3.00 -0.51
CA ALA A 43 6.12 -4.26 -1.25
C ALA A 43 5.62 -5.45 -0.42
N GLU A 44 5.99 -5.57 0.87
CA GLU A 44 5.51 -6.62 1.78
C GLU A 44 3.98 -6.56 1.97
N ILE A 45 3.42 -5.36 2.16
CA ILE A 45 1.97 -5.19 2.32
C ILE A 45 1.25 -5.55 1.02
N LEU A 46 1.77 -5.10 -0.12
CA LEU A 46 1.17 -5.38 -1.43
C LEU A 46 1.20 -6.88 -1.74
N LEU A 47 2.30 -7.57 -1.46
CA LEU A 47 2.42 -9.01 -1.63
C LEU A 47 1.32 -9.73 -0.83
N ARG A 48 1.20 -9.46 0.47
CA ARG A 48 0.19 -10.09 1.31
C ARG A 48 -1.24 -9.77 0.85
N LYS A 49 -1.49 -8.53 0.45
CA LYS A 49 -2.78 -8.12 -0.10
C LYS A 49 -3.14 -8.92 -1.36
N THR A 50 -2.17 -9.12 -2.26
CA THR A 50 -2.37 -9.90 -3.49
C THR A 50 -2.67 -11.37 -3.18
N GLU A 51 -1.95 -11.97 -2.23
CA GLU A 51 -2.22 -13.34 -1.76
C GLU A 51 -3.65 -13.48 -1.22
N LEU A 52 -4.08 -12.56 -0.36
CA LEU A 52 -5.44 -12.59 0.20
C LEU A 52 -6.53 -12.41 -0.88
N GLN A 53 -6.30 -11.56 -1.86
CA GLN A 53 -7.23 -11.41 -2.99
C GLN A 53 -7.30 -12.69 -3.82
N ALA A 54 -6.16 -13.32 -4.12
CA ALA A 54 -6.13 -14.59 -4.83
C ALA A 54 -6.84 -15.71 -4.03
N ASP A 55 -6.66 -15.75 -2.70
CA ASP A 55 -7.36 -16.68 -1.83
C ASP A 55 -8.88 -16.42 -1.85
N ILE A 56 -9.31 -15.16 -1.77
CA ILE A 56 -10.73 -14.77 -1.83
C ILE A 56 -11.34 -15.21 -3.16
N ASP A 57 -10.65 -14.99 -4.26
CA ASP A 57 -11.12 -15.37 -5.60
C ASP A 57 -11.20 -16.91 -5.74
N ALA A 58 -10.17 -17.62 -5.26
CA ALA A 58 -10.15 -19.09 -5.30
C ALA A 58 -11.24 -19.72 -4.44
N PHE A 59 -11.48 -19.21 -3.23
CA PHE A 59 -12.52 -19.73 -2.33
C PHE A 59 -13.91 -19.22 -2.65
N GLY A 60 -14.05 -18.13 -3.41
CA GLY A 60 -15.34 -17.52 -3.76
C GLY A 60 -16.25 -18.43 -4.57
N SER A 61 -15.69 -19.43 -5.28
CA SER A 61 -16.46 -20.47 -5.97
C SER A 61 -17.04 -21.54 -5.04
N ASP A 62 -16.36 -21.83 -3.92
CA ASP A 62 -16.63 -22.98 -3.06
C ASP A 62 -17.31 -22.58 -1.74
N TYR A 63 -17.14 -21.34 -1.32
CA TYR A 63 -17.62 -20.84 -0.04
C TYR A 63 -18.54 -19.63 -0.23
N THR A 64 -19.59 -19.58 0.58
CA THR A 64 -20.45 -18.41 0.63
C THR A 64 -19.76 -17.26 1.35
N GLU A 65 -20.20 -16.02 1.07
CA GLU A 65 -19.76 -14.79 1.74
C GLU A 65 -19.86 -14.85 3.27
N ALA A 66 -20.85 -15.60 3.79
CA ALA A 66 -21.10 -15.78 5.22
C ALA A 66 -20.19 -16.84 5.85
N SER A 67 -19.36 -17.55 5.07
CA SER A 67 -18.45 -18.55 5.64
C SER A 67 -17.40 -17.89 6.53
N THR A 68 -17.03 -18.55 7.61
CA THR A 68 -16.00 -18.06 8.54
C THR A 68 -14.69 -17.76 7.81
N LYS A 69 -14.32 -18.60 6.85
CA LYS A 69 -13.07 -18.42 6.05
C LYS A 69 -13.10 -17.13 5.24
N MET A 70 -14.19 -16.86 4.52
CA MET A 70 -14.34 -15.64 3.73
C MET A 70 -14.34 -14.38 4.61
N ILE A 71 -15.03 -14.44 5.73
CA ILE A 71 -15.06 -13.32 6.69
C ILE A 71 -13.67 -13.02 7.23
N GLU A 72 -12.87 -14.04 7.57
CA GLU A 72 -11.50 -13.89 8.07
C GLU A 72 -10.55 -13.29 7.02
N LEU A 73 -10.57 -13.80 5.78
CA LEU A 73 -9.76 -13.26 4.70
C LEU A 73 -10.07 -11.78 4.43
N ARG A 74 -11.35 -11.42 4.41
CA ARG A 74 -11.77 -10.03 4.22
C ARG A 74 -11.44 -9.12 5.40
N ALA A 75 -11.52 -9.62 6.63
CA ALA A 75 -11.12 -8.88 7.81
C ALA A 75 -9.62 -8.54 7.78
N GLU A 76 -8.77 -9.53 7.42
CA GLU A 76 -7.34 -9.31 7.25
C GLU A 76 -7.04 -8.32 6.12
N LEU A 77 -7.69 -8.47 4.95
CA LEU A 77 -7.55 -7.56 3.82
C LEU A 77 -7.93 -6.12 4.20
N ALA A 78 -9.06 -5.93 4.88
CA ALA A 78 -9.50 -4.62 5.35
C ALA A 78 -8.52 -3.99 6.35
N SER A 79 -7.87 -4.79 7.21
CA SER A 79 -6.83 -4.30 8.12
C SER A 79 -5.57 -3.87 7.37
N LEU A 80 -5.17 -4.61 6.33
CA LEU A 80 -4.06 -4.21 5.45
C LEU A 80 -4.35 -2.91 4.71
N ASP A 81 -5.57 -2.72 4.20
CA ASP A 81 -5.96 -1.48 3.51
C ASP A 81 -5.89 -0.26 4.42
N ARG A 82 -6.36 -0.39 5.67
CA ARG A 82 -6.21 0.68 6.68
C ARG A 82 -4.74 1.00 6.98
N SER A 83 -3.90 -0.03 7.06
CA SER A 83 -2.47 0.13 7.31
C SER A 83 -1.75 0.74 6.11
N LEU A 84 -2.12 0.34 4.90
CA LEU A 84 -1.58 0.90 3.65
C LEU A 84 -1.87 2.40 3.54
N THR A 85 -3.08 2.83 3.92
CA THR A 85 -3.43 4.25 3.97
C THR A 85 -2.51 5.03 4.91
N LYS A 86 -2.17 4.46 6.08
CA LYS A 86 -1.21 5.07 7.03
C LYS A 86 0.20 5.14 6.44
N VAL A 87 0.67 4.09 5.75
CA VAL A 87 1.98 4.06 5.08
C VAL A 87 2.05 5.10 3.98
N LEU A 88 1.00 5.25 3.18
CA LEU A 88 0.95 6.26 2.11
C LEU A 88 0.88 7.70 2.63
N ALA A 89 0.50 7.90 3.88
CA ALA A 89 0.48 9.20 4.55
C ALA A 89 1.83 9.59 5.20
N VAL A 90 2.84 8.72 5.16
CA VAL A 90 4.18 9.00 5.68
C VAL A 90 4.82 10.11 4.84
N ARG A 91 5.49 11.06 5.50
CA ARG A 91 6.16 12.17 4.82
C ARG A 91 7.29 11.66 3.92
N PRO A 92 7.51 12.23 2.74
CA PRO A 92 8.59 11.83 1.84
C PRO A 92 9.98 11.82 2.48
N SER A 93 10.22 12.73 3.43
CA SER A 93 11.47 12.80 4.19
C SER A 93 11.67 11.64 5.18
N GLU A 94 10.63 10.87 5.47
CA GLU A 94 10.64 9.76 6.43
C GLU A 94 10.53 8.38 5.78
N THR A 95 10.62 8.31 4.45
CA THR A 95 10.55 7.04 3.71
C THR A 95 11.58 6.01 4.15
N GLY A 96 12.71 6.45 4.71
CA GLY A 96 13.70 5.56 5.31
C GLY A 96 13.17 4.70 6.47
N LYS A 97 12.08 5.11 7.13
CA LYS A 97 11.39 4.30 8.15
C LYS A 97 10.59 3.14 7.57
N LEU A 98 10.26 3.18 6.25
CA LEU A 98 9.45 2.18 5.56
C LEU A 98 10.27 0.93 5.20
N THR A 99 10.87 0.33 6.20
CA THR A 99 11.71 -0.87 6.09
C THR A 99 10.88 -2.13 5.86
N GLN A 100 11.53 -3.19 5.40
CA GLN A 100 10.91 -4.52 5.31
C GLN A 100 10.42 -5.01 6.66
N GLY A 101 11.15 -4.74 7.74
CA GLY A 101 10.74 -5.08 9.11
C GLY A 101 9.40 -4.46 9.48
N LEU A 102 9.20 -3.18 9.15
CA LEU A 102 7.91 -2.50 9.35
C LEU A 102 6.81 -3.17 8.52
N GLY A 103 7.06 -3.50 7.26
CA GLY A 103 6.09 -4.21 6.40
C GLY A 103 5.65 -5.54 7.02
N LYS A 104 6.59 -6.35 7.52
CA LYS A 104 6.30 -7.62 8.20
C LYS A 104 5.50 -7.43 9.49
N LEU A 105 5.79 -6.39 10.28
CA LEU A 105 5.00 -6.07 11.48
C LEU A 105 3.55 -5.72 11.11
N ILE A 106 3.35 -4.92 10.09
CA ILE A 106 2.02 -4.52 9.60
C ILE A 106 1.25 -5.74 9.10
N VAL A 107 1.85 -6.60 8.28
CA VAL A 107 1.23 -7.84 7.78
C VAL A 107 0.84 -8.74 8.95
N ARG A 108 1.74 -8.94 9.92
CA ARG A 108 1.42 -9.76 11.10
C ARG A 108 0.31 -9.17 11.95
N LYS A 109 0.31 -7.83 12.13
CA LYS A 109 -0.78 -7.15 12.84
C LYS A 109 -2.12 -7.38 12.16
N ALA A 110 -2.20 -7.31 10.82
CA ALA A 110 -3.44 -7.52 10.09
C ALA A 110 -4.03 -8.92 10.31
N ALA A 111 -3.20 -9.95 10.33
CA ALA A 111 -3.63 -11.32 10.68
C ALA A 111 -4.12 -11.40 12.13
N LEU A 112 -3.47 -10.70 13.07
CA LEU A 112 -3.90 -10.66 14.48
C LEU A 112 -5.21 -9.87 14.67
N ASP A 113 -5.46 -8.84 13.86
CA ASP A 113 -6.74 -8.11 13.85
C ASP A 113 -7.89 -9.03 13.40
N ALA A 114 -7.66 -9.88 12.39
CA ALA A 114 -8.63 -10.88 11.96
C ALA A 114 -8.89 -11.96 13.03
N ASP A 115 -7.85 -12.40 13.76
CA ASP A 115 -7.98 -13.31 14.90
C ASP A 115 -8.79 -12.68 16.04
N LEU A 116 -8.57 -11.40 16.34
CA LEU A 116 -9.32 -10.65 17.34
C LEU A 116 -10.78 -10.52 16.93
N ASP A 117 -11.04 -10.16 15.68
CA ASP A 117 -12.39 -10.05 15.13
C ASP A 117 -13.14 -11.40 15.21
N ARG A 118 -12.49 -12.52 14.89
CA ARG A 118 -13.03 -13.87 15.09
C ARG A 118 -13.36 -14.16 16.56
N SER A 119 -12.48 -13.75 17.49
CA SER A 119 -12.70 -13.93 18.91
C SER A 119 -13.90 -13.11 19.41
N LEU A 120 -14.04 -11.86 18.93
CA LEU A 120 -15.16 -10.98 19.28
C LEU A 120 -16.51 -11.46 18.74
N ARG A 121 -16.53 -12.23 17.66
CA ARG A 121 -17.76 -12.86 17.15
C ARG A 121 -18.22 -14.05 18.00
N ARG A 122 -17.30 -14.69 18.76
CA ARG A 122 -17.57 -15.88 19.56
C ARG A 122 -17.73 -15.59 21.05
N TYR A 123 -17.04 -14.58 21.54
CA TYR A 123 -16.89 -14.30 22.95
C TYR A 123 -17.09 -12.82 23.26
N SER A 124 -17.41 -12.50 24.49
CA SER A 124 -17.43 -11.11 24.97
C SER A 124 -16.01 -10.50 25.00
N LYS A 125 -15.92 -9.19 25.11
CA LYS A 125 -14.65 -8.46 25.23
C LYS A 125 -13.85 -8.87 26.48
N GLU A 126 -14.55 -9.25 27.53
CA GLU A 126 -14.00 -9.64 28.84
C GLU A 126 -13.46 -11.08 28.83
N HIS A 127 -13.84 -11.88 27.84
CA HIS A 127 -13.41 -13.28 27.76
C HIS A 127 -11.89 -13.38 27.68
N PRO A 128 -11.25 -14.34 28.39
CA PRO A 128 -9.78 -14.49 28.42
C PRO A 128 -9.14 -14.58 27.04
N GLU A 129 -9.76 -15.30 26.09
CA GLU A 129 -9.24 -15.43 24.71
C GLU A 129 -9.26 -14.10 23.98
N THR A 130 -10.36 -13.33 24.05
CA THR A 130 -10.49 -12.01 23.45
C THR A 130 -9.45 -11.03 24.03
N ARG A 131 -9.29 -11.04 25.36
CA ARG A 131 -8.26 -10.23 26.03
C ARG A 131 -6.83 -10.62 25.64
N ARG A 132 -6.56 -11.91 25.39
CA ARG A 132 -5.25 -12.36 24.87
C ARG A 132 -5.03 -11.88 23.45
N ALA A 133 -6.01 -12.02 22.57
CA ALA A 133 -5.94 -11.53 21.18
C ALA A 133 -5.72 -10.02 21.16
N GLN A 134 -6.46 -9.25 21.95
CA GLN A 134 -6.30 -7.79 22.05
C GLN A 134 -4.88 -7.40 22.46
N ARG A 135 -4.33 -8.00 23.53
CA ARG A 135 -2.95 -7.72 23.97
C ARG A 135 -1.89 -8.02 22.91
N ARG A 136 -2.15 -9.01 22.03
CA ARG A 136 -1.23 -9.30 20.90
C ARG A 136 -1.28 -8.19 19.88
N VAL A 137 -2.47 -7.73 19.48
CA VAL A 137 -2.66 -6.59 18.56
C VAL A 137 -1.98 -5.34 19.12
N ASP A 138 -2.23 -5.00 20.39
CA ASP A 138 -1.68 -3.80 21.05
C ASP A 138 -0.14 -3.78 21.02
N ARG A 139 0.51 -4.94 21.22
CA ARG A 139 1.97 -5.04 21.15
C ARG A 139 2.52 -4.74 19.76
N PHE A 140 1.88 -5.25 18.72
CA PHE A 140 2.30 -4.97 17.34
C PHE A 140 2.02 -3.54 16.95
N GLU A 141 0.90 -2.97 17.39
CA GLU A 141 0.58 -1.57 17.17
C GLU A 141 1.60 -0.63 17.84
N ALA A 142 1.99 -0.92 19.07
CA ALA A 142 3.03 -0.17 19.78
C ALA A 142 4.37 -0.24 19.05
N ALA A 143 4.79 -1.42 18.57
CA ALA A 143 6.05 -1.58 17.82
C ALA A 143 6.03 -0.81 16.48
N ILE A 144 4.92 -0.83 15.77
CA ILE A 144 4.73 -0.07 14.53
C ILE A 144 4.79 1.44 14.82
N ALA A 145 4.10 1.88 15.88
CA ALA A 145 4.10 3.29 16.28
C ALA A 145 5.49 3.78 16.70
N GLU A 146 6.31 2.94 17.33
CA GLU A 146 7.68 3.25 17.71
C GLU A 146 8.57 3.52 16.50
N ILE A 147 8.42 2.73 15.41
CA ILE A 147 9.21 2.93 14.18
C ILE A 147 8.76 4.20 13.44
N LEU A 148 7.47 4.52 13.49
CA LEU A 148 6.90 5.65 12.73
C LEU A 148 7.00 7.01 13.47
N LYS A 149 7.42 7.03 14.74
CA LYS A 149 7.71 8.28 15.47
C LYS A 149 8.91 9.02 14.86
#